data_b36efa2e9a6c59874bad85a4e36d6bd0
#
_entry.id   b36efa2e9a6c59874bad85a4e36d6bd0
#
_cell.length_a   1.000
_cell.length_b   1.000
_cell.length_c   1.000
_cell.angle_alpha   90.00
_cell.angle_beta   90.00
_cell.angle_gamma   90.00
#
_symmetry.space_group_name_H-M   'P 1'
#
loop_
_entity.id
_entity.type
_entity.pdbx_description
1 polymer ?
#
loop_
_entity_poly.entity_id
_entity_poly.type
_entity_poly.pdbx_seq_one_letter_code
_entity_poly.pdbx_strand_id
1 'polypeptide(L)'
;IAVDPIDGTRMTAMGQANAVAVLAAADRGGFLKAPDMYMEKMIVGSGAKGVIDLSRSLEKNIIAVATSLGKPVRDLTVVTLAKPRHEEAIQRMYDLGVRVFAIPDGDVAASVLTCMPENSIDMLYCIGGAPEGVISAAVARALDGDMQGRLLPRYKVKGDTEENRKIGEEEIARCEKMGIEPEVVIPLDRMAMTDELCVSVTGITKGDLVDGVTINGNLAHTETLLIRGHSRTIRRIDSTHFLNRRSPELQQLVL
;
A
#
# COMPACT_ATOMS: atom_id res chain seq x y z
N ILE A 1 -1.25 -16.18 1.59
CA ILE A 1 -2.28 -15.13 1.59
C ILE A 1 -1.81 -14.04 2.53
N ALA A 2 -1.89 -12.78 2.10
CA ALA A 2 -1.75 -11.56 2.89
C ALA A 2 -3.11 -10.83 2.88
N VAL A 3 -3.57 -10.35 4.02
CA VAL A 3 -4.90 -9.73 4.17
C VAL A 3 -4.79 -8.48 5.02
N ASP A 4 -5.39 -7.40 4.57
CA ASP A 4 -5.79 -6.27 5.40
C ASP A 4 -7.31 -6.10 5.29
N PRO A 5 -8.07 -6.51 6.34
CA PRO A 5 -9.53 -6.44 6.29
C PRO A 5 -10.06 -5.01 6.24
N ILE A 6 -9.32 -4.02 6.73
CA ILE A 6 -9.70 -2.61 6.73
C ILE A 6 -8.44 -1.74 6.59
N ASP A 7 -7.93 -1.61 5.36
CA ASP A 7 -6.93 -0.58 5.05
C ASP A 7 -7.60 0.79 5.17
N GLY A 8 -7.10 1.63 6.07
CA GLY A 8 -7.73 2.90 6.42
C GLY A 8 -8.79 2.78 7.52
N THR A 9 -8.49 2.09 8.63
CA THR A 9 -9.39 1.98 9.80
C THR A 9 -9.90 3.32 10.32
N ARG A 10 -9.02 4.33 10.38
CA ARG A 10 -9.40 5.70 10.76
C ARG A 10 -10.34 6.33 9.74
N MET A 11 -10.11 6.11 8.44
CA MET A 11 -10.97 6.63 7.38
C MET A 11 -12.36 6.01 7.48
N THR A 12 -12.46 4.70 7.73
CA THR A 12 -13.73 4.01 7.96
C THR A 12 -14.47 4.59 9.16
N ALA A 13 -13.80 4.75 10.29
CA ALA A 13 -14.39 5.28 11.52
C ALA A 13 -14.88 6.73 11.38
N MET A 14 -14.25 7.52 10.52
CA MET A 14 -14.57 8.93 10.29
C MET A 14 -15.45 9.17 9.04
N GLY A 15 -15.87 8.11 8.36
CA GLY A 15 -16.65 8.21 7.10
C GLY A 15 -15.88 8.88 5.95
N GLN A 16 -14.54 8.80 5.98
CA GLN A 16 -13.70 9.36 4.93
C GLN A 16 -13.58 8.40 3.75
N ALA A 17 -13.25 8.94 2.57
CA ALA A 17 -13.11 8.19 1.33
C ALA A 17 -11.88 7.26 1.32
N ASN A 18 -11.88 6.30 0.40
CA ASN A 18 -10.74 5.44 0.05
C ASN A 18 -10.38 4.32 1.07
N ALA A 19 -11.26 4.00 2.03
CA ALA A 19 -11.07 2.80 2.85
C ALA A 19 -11.45 1.54 2.05
N VAL A 20 -10.58 0.52 2.09
CA VAL A 20 -10.75 -0.73 1.33
C VAL A 20 -10.45 -1.96 2.18
N ALA A 21 -11.05 -3.10 1.81
CA ALA A 21 -10.63 -4.41 2.27
C ALA A 21 -9.75 -5.04 1.19
N VAL A 22 -8.56 -5.52 1.56
CA VAL A 22 -7.59 -6.03 0.60
C VAL A 22 -7.15 -7.45 0.94
N LEU A 23 -7.04 -8.27 -0.10
CA LEU A 23 -6.48 -9.62 -0.01
C LEU A 23 -5.53 -9.84 -1.18
N ALA A 24 -4.32 -10.32 -0.90
CA ALA A 24 -3.39 -10.83 -1.89
C ALA A 24 -3.15 -12.33 -1.68
N ALA A 25 -3.21 -13.11 -2.73
CA ALA A 25 -2.97 -14.55 -2.72
C ALA A 25 -1.95 -14.94 -3.79
N ALA A 26 -1.07 -15.88 -3.44
CA ALA A 26 -0.08 -16.49 -4.33
C ALA A 26 0.16 -17.93 -3.86
N ASP A 27 0.94 -18.68 -4.63
CA ASP A 27 1.44 -19.98 -4.19
C ASP A 27 2.29 -19.87 -2.92
N ARG A 28 2.45 -20.99 -2.22
CA ARG A 28 3.24 -21.05 -0.98
C ARG A 28 4.66 -20.55 -1.25
N GLY A 29 5.09 -19.56 -0.48
CA GLY A 29 6.42 -18.92 -0.61
C GLY A 29 6.44 -17.78 -1.63
N GLY A 30 5.33 -17.42 -2.26
CA GLY A 30 5.27 -16.31 -3.21
C GLY A 30 5.36 -14.91 -2.60
N PHE A 31 5.20 -14.79 -1.27
CA PHE A 31 5.32 -13.52 -0.55
C PHE A 31 6.35 -13.57 0.55
N LEU A 32 7.01 -12.44 0.78
CA LEU A 32 7.85 -12.21 1.95
C LEU A 32 7.02 -12.39 3.22
N LYS A 33 7.52 -13.17 4.15
CA LYS A 33 6.96 -13.25 5.50
C LYS A 33 7.49 -12.08 6.32
N ALA A 34 6.84 -10.92 6.20
CA ALA A 34 7.25 -9.74 6.95
C ALA A 34 6.78 -9.84 8.42
N PRO A 35 7.63 -9.47 9.40
CA PRO A 35 7.18 -9.29 10.77
C PRO A 35 6.28 -8.05 10.89
N ASP A 36 5.45 -8.00 11.92
CA ASP A 36 4.67 -6.82 12.27
C ASP A 36 5.61 -5.73 12.82
N MET A 37 6.03 -4.83 11.94
CA MET A 37 6.88 -3.68 12.22
C MET A 37 6.74 -2.62 11.12
N TYR A 38 7.47 -1.51 11.23
CA TYR A 38 7.45 -0.48 10.19
C TYR A 38 8.28 -0.87 8.96
N MET A 39 7.80 -0.43 7.79
CA MET A 39 8.51 -0.49 6.52
C MET A 39 8.50 0.89 5.87
N GLU A 40 9.68 1.42 5.57
CA GLU A 40 9.83 2.48 4.58
C GLU A 40 9.64 1.87 3.19
N LYS A 41 8.84 2.50 2.34
CA LYS A 41 8.50 1.96 1.02
C LYS A 41 8.40 3.07 -0.02
N MET A 42 8.86 2.72 -1.21
CA MET A 42 8.80 3.54 -2.40
C MET A 42 8.24 2.72 -3.54
N ILE A 43 7.21 3.23 -4.22
CA ILE A 43 6.48 2.51 -5.27
C ILE A 43 6.30 3.43 -6.46
N VAL A 44 6.44 2.88 -7.66
CA VAL A 44 6.19 3.54 -8.93
C VAL A 44 5.46 2.62 -9.89
N GLY A 45 4.71 3.20 -10.82
CA GLY A 45 4.10 2.46 -11.93
C GLY A 45 5.13 2.01 -12.97
N SER A 46 4.65 1.28 -13.99
CA SER A 46 5.48 0.66 -15.04
C SER A 46 6.36 1.67 -15.82
N GLY A 47 5.89 2.92 -15.98
CA GLY A 47 6.64 3.98 -16.69
C GLY A 47 7.94 4.42 -15.99
N ALA A 48 8.08 4.14 -14.69
CA ALA A 48 9.28 4.46 -13.90
C ALA A 48 9.90 3.21 -13.26
N LYS A 49 9.63 2.03 -13.81
CA LYS A 49 10.20 0.77 -13.34
C LYS A 49 11.72 0.75 -13.44
N GLY A 50 12.40 0.31 -12.37
CA GLY A 50 13.84 0.15 -12.30
C GLY A 50 14.63 1.44 -12.05
N VAL A 51 13.97 2.58 -11.79
CA VAL A 51 14.68 3.85 -11.55
C VAL A 51 14.78 4.24 -10.09
N ILE A 52 13.95 3.66 -9.22
CA ILE A 52 13.95 3.94 -7.78
C ILE A 52 15.07 3.20 -7.05
N ASP A 53 15.62 3.85 -6.03
CA ASP A 53 16.67 3.29 -5.17
C ASP A 53 16.59 3.92 -3.78
N LEU A 54 16.08 3.18 -2.79
CA LEU A 54 15.95 3.64 -1.40
C LEU A 54 17.31 3.95 -0.71
N SER A 55 18.43 3.58 -1.30
CA SER A 55 19.75 3.98 -0.82
C SER A 55 20.12 5.43 -1.18
N ARG A 56 19.41 6.02 -2.14
CA ARG A 56 19.56 7.42 -2.55
C ARG A 56 18.62 8.32 -1.76
N SER A 57 18.86 9.62 -1.79
CA SER A 57 17.95 10.59 -1.19
C SER A 57 16.59 10.60 -1.92
N LEU A 58 15.51 11.01 -1.21
CA LEU A 58 14.17 11.13 -1.76
C LEU A 58 14.14 12.02 -3.00
N GLU A 59 14.86 13.17 -2.97
CA GLU A 59 14.92 14.12 -4.08
C GLU A 59 15.55 13.48 -5.34
N LYS A 60 16.63 12.70 -5.17
CA LYS A 60 17.26 12.00 -6.30
C LYS A 60 16.31 10.99 -6.93
N ASN A 61 15.51 10.30 -6.12
CA ASN A 61 14.50 9.37 -6.62
C ASN A 61 13.38 10.11 -7.37
N ILE A 62 12.88 11.22 -6.82
CA ILE A 62 11.84 12.04 -7.46
C ILE A 62 12.34 12.55 -8.82
N ILE A 63 13.57 13.07 -8.89
CA ILE A 63 14.17 13.55 -10.15
C ILE A 63 14.33 12.40 -11.16
N ALA A 64 14.74 11.21 -10.70
CA ALA A 64 14.88 10.03 -11.56
C ALA A 64 13.53 9.57 -12.13
N VAL A 65 12.46 9.56 -11.30
CA VAL A 65 11.09 9.24 -11.73
C VAL A 65 10.58 10.28 -12.72
N ALA A 66 10.75 11.59 -12.44
CA ALA A 66 10.37 12.67 -13.34
C ALA A 66 11.04 12.54 -14.70
N THR A 67 12.35 12.25 -14.70
CA THR A 67 13.13 12.04 -15.92
C THR A 67 12.62 10.83 -16.71
N SER A 68 12.37 9.70 -16.06
CA SER A 68 11.86 8.49 -16.70
C SER A 68 10.49 8.70 -17.35
N LEU A 69 9.62 9.47 -16.68
CA LEU A 69 8.28 9.78 -17.17
C LEU A 69 8.25 10.94 -18.18
N GLY A 70 9.39 11.60 -18.45
CA GLY A 70 9.45 12.79 -19.31
C GLY A 70 8.64 13.98 -18.77
N LYS A 71 8.45 14.06 -17.45
CA LYS A 71 7.69 15.11 -16.78
C LYS A 71 8.63 16.10 -16.07
N PRO A 72 8.34 17.40 -16.08
CA PRO A 72 9.01 18.32 -15.15
C PRO A 72 8.64 17.96 -13.71
N VAL A 73 9.55 18.13 -12.77
CA VAL A 73 9.37 17.78 -11.35
C VAL A 73 8.10 18.41 -10.76
N ARG A 74 7.77 19.66 -11.13
CA ARG A 74 6.57 20.37 -10.66
C ARG A 74 5.24 19.73 -11.10
N ASP A 75 5.26 18.87 -12.12
CA ASP A 75 4.09 18.16 -12.64
C ASP A 75 4.00 16.72 -12.12
N LEU A 76 5.03 16.27 -11.38
CA LEU A 76 5.02 14.99 -10.70
C LEU A 76 4.13 15.04 -9.46
N THR A 77 3.34 13.99 -9.25
CA THR A 77 2.51 13.84 -8.05
C THR A 77 3.05 12.69 -7.19
N VAL A 78 3.45 13.01 -5.96
CA VAL A 78 3.90 12.02 -4.97
C VAL A 78 2.85 11.90 -3.88
N VAL A 79 2.34 10.70 -3.64
CA VAL A 79 1.46 10.40 -2.51
C VAL A 79 2.30 9.97 -1.30
N THR A 80 1.91 10.42 -0.12
CA THR A 80 2.52 10.04 1.16
C THR A 80 1.48 10.06 2.28
N LEU A 81 1.85 9.58 3.48
CA LEU A 81 0.96 9.62 4.64
C LEU A 81 1.10 10.94 5.41
N ALA A 82 -0.02 11.56 5.76
CA ALA A 82 -0.10 12.73 6.64
C ALA A 82 0.11 12.33 8.11
N LYS A 83 1.30 11.86 8.45
CA LYS A 83 1.69 11.45 9.81
C LYS A 83 2.94 12.24 10.23
N PRO A 84 3.16 12.52 11.53
CA PRO A 84 4.31 13.30 12.01
C PRO A 84 5.66 12.79 11.48
N ARG A 85 5.83 11.49 11.34
CA ARG A 85 7.05 10.86 10.80
C ARG A 85 7.35 11.19 9.33
N HIS A 86 6.42 11.83 8.61
CA HIS A 86 6.59 12.22 7.21
C HIS A 86 6.74 13.73 7.02
N GLU A 87 6.62 14.55 8.08
CA GLU A 87 6.66 16.02 7.98
C GLU A 87 7.94 16.52 7.31
N GLU A 88 9.10 15.97 7.68
CA GLU A 88 10.37 16.32 7.04
C GLU A 88 10.39 15.93 5.56
N ALA A 89 9.94 14.72 5.23
CA ALA A 89 9.86 14.25 3.84
C ALA A 89 8.91 15.11 3.00
N ILE A 90 7.76 15.48 3.57
CA ILE A 90 6.78 16.37 2.93
C ILE A 90 7.40 17.75 2.66
N GLN A 91 8.10 18.32 3.64
CA GLN A 91 8.77 19.61 3.46
C GLN A 91 9.82 19.54 2.36
N ARG A 92 10.67 18.52 2.34
CA ARG A 92 11.68 18.31 1.29
C ARG A 92 11.06 18.16 -0.11
N MET A 93 9.89 17.50 -0.21
CA MET A 93 9.13 17.40 -1.46
C MET A 93 8.58 18.77 -1.90
N TYR A 94 8.07 19.58 -0.98
CA TYR A 94 7.64 20.95 -1.28
C TYR A 94 8.80 21.84 -1.72
N ASP A 95 9.94 21.75 -1.06
CA ASP A 95 11.15 22.53 -1.42
C ASP A 95 11.66 22.16 -2.83
N LEU A 96 11.46 20.91 -3.24
CA LEU A 96 11.76 20.45 -4.60
C LEU A 96 10.72 20.90 -5.64
N GLY A 97 9.55 21.35 -5.19
CA GLY A 97 8.46 21.84 -6.04
C GLY A 97 7.56 20.75 -6.63
N VAL A 98 7.58 19.52 -6.07
CA VAL A 98 6.70 18.42 -6.50
C VAL A 98 5.31 18.58 -5.89
N ARG A 99 4.29 18.05 -6.56
CA ARG A 99 2.93 18.00 -5.99
C ARG A 99 2.85 16.88 -4.96
N VAL A 100 2.55 17.24 -3.71
CA VAL A 100 2.43 16.28 -2.61
C VAL A 100 0.96 16.03 -2.31
N PHE A 101 0.55 14.76 -2.36
CA PHE A 101 -0.76 14.32 -1.94
C PHE A 101 -0.63 13.55 -0.62
N ALA A 102 -0.80 14.25 0.50
CA ALA A 102 -0.68 13.68 1.84
C ALA A 102 -2.03 13.13 2.30
N ILE A 103 -2.16 11.79 2.36
CA ILE A 103 -3.36 11.08 2.78
C ILE A 103 -3.32 10.72 4.27
N PRO A 104 -4.48 10.70 4.98
CA PRO A 104 -4.49 10.42 6.42
C PRO A 104 -4.13 8.98 6.76
N ASP A 105 -4.46 8.00 5.88
CA ASP A 105 -4.27 6.57 6.05
C ASP A 105 -4.50 5.86 4.71
N GLY A 106 -4.40 4.52 4.62
CA GLY A 106 -4.76 3.76 3.42
C GLY A 106 -3.67 3.71 2.36
N ASP A 107 -2.44 3.34 2.74
CA ASP A 107 -1.30 3.30 1.83
C ASP A 107 -1.35 2.11 0.84
N VAL A 108 -2.16 1.07 1.10
CA VAL A 108 -2.40 -0.01 0.14
C VAL A 108 -3.26 0.50 -1.02
N ALA A 109 -4.37 1.19 -0.75
CA ALA A 109 -5.19 1.81 -1.80
C ALA A 109 -4.38 2.79 -2.65
N ALA A 110 -3.53 3.61 -2.00
CA ALA A 110 -2.63 4.53 -2.69
C ALA A 110 -1.58 3.79 -3.55
N SER A 111 -1.10 2.62 -3.14
CA SER A 111 -0.18 1.79 -3.95
C SER A 111 -0.85 1.24 -5.21
N VAL A 112 -2.12 0.84 -5.11
CA VAL A 112 -2.91 0.43 -6.28
C VAL A 112 -3.04 1.59 -7.25
N LEU A 113 -3.48 2.76 -6.77
CA LEU A 113 -3.61 3.96 -7.59
C LEU A 113 -2.28 4.33 -8.28
N THR A 114 -1.15 4.26 -7.58
CA THR A 114 0.19 4.56 -8.15
C THR A 114 0.55 3.62 -9.31
N CYS A 115 0.13 2.36 -9.25
CA CYS A 115 0.45 1.36 -10.27
C CYS A 115 -0.58 1.27 -11.39
N MET A 116 -1.76 1.91 -11.26
CA MET A 116 -2.80 1.89 -12.30
C MET A 116 -2.38 2.71 -13.53
N PRO A 117 -2.62 2.22 -14.76
CA PRO A 117 -2.14 2.86 -15.99
C PRO A 117 -2.67 4.27 -16.26
N GLU A 118 -3.89 4.57 -15.80
CA GLU A 118 -4.61 5.83 -16.09
C GLU A 118 -4.64 6.79 -14.90
N ASN A 119 -3.63 6.72 -14.02
CA ASN A 119 -3.64 7.49 -12.79
C ASN A 119 -2.75 8.75 -12.87
N SER A 120 -3.09 9.71 -12.02
CA SER A 120 -2.37 10.97 -11.83
C SER A 120 -1.26 10.91 -10.75
N ILE A 121 -1.09 9.77 -10.06
CA ILE A 121 -0.07 9.57 -9.03
C ILE A 121 1.14 8.89 -9.65
N ASP A 122 2.28 9.55 -9.60
CA ASP A 122 3.51 9.07 -10.25
C ASP A 122 4.38 8.23 -9.30
N MET A 123 4.28 8.48 -7.99
CA MET A 123 5.10 7.81 -6.99
C MET A 123 4.40 7.78 -5.64
N LEU A 124 4.57 6.68 -4.91
CA LEU A 124 4.27 6.61 -3.49
C LEU A 124 5.58 6.55 -2.70
N TYR A 125 5.68 7.36 -1.66
CA TYR A 125 6.73 7.26 -0.65
C TYR A 125 6.11 7.33 0.74
N CYS A 126 6.25 6.29 1.55
CA CYS A 126 5.78 6.34 2.92
C CYS A 126 6.52 5.36 3.85
N ILE A 127 6.33 5.59 5.16
CA ILE A 127 6.67 4.65 6.23
C ILE A 127 5.33 4.18 6.81
N GLY A 128 4.99 2.92 6.59
CA GLY A 128 3.76 2.26 7.04
C GLY A 128 4.06 0.89 7.63
N GLY A 129 3.06 0.02 7.78
CA GLY A 129 3.25 -1.35 8.24
C GLY A 129 3.94 -2.23 7.18
N ALA A 130 4.73 -3.18 7.62
CA ALA A 130 5.40 -4.14 6.74
C ALA A 130 4.42 -5.16 6.14
N PRO A 131 3.41 -5.67 6.85
CA PRO A 131 2.38 -6.51 6.25
C PRO A 131 1.65 -5.84 5.08
N GLU A 132 1.26 -4.57 5.23
CA GLU A 132 0.64 -3.77 4.16
C GLU A 132 1.64 -3.54 3.02
N GLY A 133 2.93 -3.42 3.32
CA GLY A 133 4.01 -3.35 2.33
C GLY A 133 4.10 -4.59 1.45
N VAL A 134 3.85 -5.79 2.00
CA VAL A 134 3.80 -7.04 1.22
C VAL A 134 2.60 -7.06 0.27
N ILE A 135 1.44 -6.55 0.70
CA ILE A 135 0.27 -6.42 -0.17
C ILE A 135 0.56 -5.41 -1.28
N SER A 136 1.17 -4.27 -0.94
CA SER A 136 1.59 -3.25 -1.92
C SER A 136 2.60 -3.82 -2.93
N ALA A 137 3.52 -4.70 -2.50
CA ALA A 137 4.46 -5.40 -3.39
C ALA A 137 3.72 -6.35 -4.35
N ALA A 138 2.70 -7.07 -3.87
CA ALA A 138 1.86 -7.89 -4.74
C ALA A 138 1.14 -7.06 -5.80
N VAL A 139 0.65 -5.87 -5.45
CA VAL A 139 0.06 -4.89 -6.40
C VAL A 139 1.08 -4.44 -7.43
N ALA A 140 2.24 -3.95 -6.98
CA ALA A 140 3.31 -3.48 -7.87
C ALA A 140 3.74 -4.59 -8.84
N ARG A 141 3.90 -5.82 -8.36
CA ARG A 141 4.23 -6.99 -9.19
C ARG A 141 3.15 -7.28 -10.22
N ALA A 142 1.88 -7.31 -9.80
CA ALA A 142 0.75 -7.60 -10.67
C ALA A 142 0.56 -6.57 -11.80
N LEU A 143 0.87 -5.31 -11.53
CA LEU A 143 0.67 -4.18 -12.46
C LEU A 143 1.96 -3.73 -13.17
N ASP A 144 3.02 -4.55 -13.14
CA ASP A 144 4.31 -4.27 -13.78
C ASP A 144 5.00 -2.99 -13.27
N GLY A 145 4.68 -2.57 -12.07
CA GLY A 145 5.35 -1.48 -11.37
C GLY A 145 6.68 -1.90 -10.75
N ASP A 146 7.22 -1.04 -9.92
CA ASP A 146 8.40 -1.32 -9.11
C ASP A 146 8.20 -0.86 -7.67
N MET A 147 8.87 -1.56 -6.76
CA MET A 147 8.83 -1.25 -5.34
C MET A 147 10.15 -1.61 -4.67
N GLN A 148 10.58 -0.76 -3.77
CA GLN A 148 11.59 -1.08 -2.78
C GLN A 148 11.06 -0.81 -1.38
N GLY A 149 11.41 -1.69 -0.45
CA GLY A 149 11.07 -1.58 0.97
C GLY A 149 12.29 -1.70 1.86
N ARG A 150 12.21 -1.19 3.08
CA ARG A 150 13.24 -1.33 4.12
C ARG A 150 12.56 -1.40 5.48
N LEU A 151 12.79 -2.46 6.23
CA LEU A 151 12.23 -2.64 7.56
C LEU A 151 12.92 -1.69 8.54
N LEU A 152 12.13 -0.96 9.32
CA LEU A 152 12.62 0.01 10.28
C LEU A 152 12.15 -0.33 11.69
N PRO A 153 13.08 -0.48 12.66
CA PRO A 153 12.72 -0.66 14.07
C PRO A 153 11.92 0.54 14.60
N ARG A 154 11.00 0.28 15.53
CA ARG A 154 10.06 1.27 16.05
C ARG A 154 10.72 2.57 16.54
N TYR A 155 11.87 2.49 17.19
CA TYR A 155 12.58 3.68 17.70
C TYR A 155 13.07 4.62 16.59
N LYS A 156 13.31 4.11 15.37
CA LYS A 156 13.65 4.92 14.19
C LYS A 156 12.46 5.73 13.66
N VAL A 157 11.24 5.27 13.94
CA VAL A 157 10.00 5.81 13.35
C VAL A 157 9.18 6.62 14.36
N LYS A 158 9.14 6.18 15.62
CA LYS A 158 8.30 6.76 16.69
C LYS A 158 9.07 7.61 17.70
N GLY A 159 10.37 7.77 17.48
CA GLY A 159 11.27 8.47 18.38
C GLY A 159 11.98 7.54 19.36
N ASP A 160 13.15 7.96 19.78
CA ASP A 160 14.10 7.17 20.55
C ASP A 160 13.82 7.24 22.05
N THR A 161 12.73 6.57 22.49
CA THR A 161 12.37 6.37 23.89
C THR A 161 12.76 4.95 24.33
N GLU A 162 12.90 4.73 25.65
CA GLU A 162 13.21 3.43 26.24
C GLU A 162 12.17 2.37 25.82
N GLU A 163 10.87 2.72 25.84
CA GLU A 163 9.79 1.85 25.41
C GLU A 163 9.92 1.48 23.91
N ASN A 164 10.15 2.48 23.05
CA ASN A 164 10.30 2.23 21.61
C ASN A 164 11.57 1.44 21.28
N ARG A 165 12.67 1.61 22.05
CA ARG A 165 13.88 0.78 21.92
C ARG A 165 13.60 -0.67 22.25
N LYS A 166 12.95 -0.96 23.39
CA LYS A 166 12.59 -2.31 23.77
C LYS A 166 11.75 -3.02 22.71
N ILE A 167 10.71 -2.34 22.19
CA ILE A 167 9.88 -2.89 21.11
C ILE A 167 10.73 -3.10 19.84
N GLY A 168 11.58 -2.15 19.47
CA GLY A 168 12.46 -2.26 18.31
C GLY A 168 13.47 -3.41 18.40
N GLU A 169 13.99 -3.71 19.59
CA GLU A 169 14.86 -4.88 19.84
C GLU A 169 14.09 -6.19 19.63
N GLU A 170 12.84 -6.26 20.09
CA GLU A 170 11.96 -7.41 19.86
C GLU A 170 11.62 -7.58 18.36
N GLU A 171 11.44 -6.47 17.63
CA GLU A 171 11.24 -6.46 16.18
C GLU A 171 12.48 -7.00 15.44
N ILE A 172 13.67 -6.52 15.80
CA ILE A 172 14.96 -7.00 15.25
C ILE A 172 15.14 -8.49 15.51
N ALA A 173 14.91 -8.95 16.74
CA ALA A 173 15.01 -10.37 17.09
C ALA A 173 14.03 -11.27 16.30
N ARG A 174 12.84 -10.73 15.95
CA ARG A 174 11.89 -11.42 15.05
C ARG A 174 12.42 -11.49 13.63
N CYS A 175 13.00 -10.39 13.10
CA CYS A 175 13.64 -10.38 11.80
C CYS A 175 14.74 -11.43 11.68
N GLU A 176 15.64 -11.51 12.65
CA GLU A 176 16.73 -12.50 12.70
C GLU A 176 16.20 -13.95 12.65
N LYS A 177 15.16 -14.26 13.43
CA LYS A 177 14.50 -15.59 13.41
C LYS A 177 13.88 -15.92 12.07
N MET A 178 13.47 -14.90 11.30
CA MET A 178 12.86 -15.03 9.98
C MET A 178 13.88 -14.96 8.84
N GLY A 179 15.17 -14.75 9.15
CA GLY A 179 16.25 -14.61 8.17
C GLY A 179 16.16 -13.32 7.36
N ILE A 180 15.60 -12.26 7.95
CA ILE A 180 15.46 -10.94 7.33
C ILE A 180 16.39 -9.97 8.06
N GLU A 181 17.15 -9.20 7.31
CA GLU A 181 18.02 -8.16 7.87
C GLU A 181 17.27 -6.81 7.87
N PRO A 182 17.02 -6.20 9.06
CA PRO A 182 16.41 -4.89 9.13
C PRO A 182 17.35 -3.81 8.59
N GLU A 183 16.79 -2.67 8.19
CA GLU A 183 17.48 -1.51 7.61
C GLU A 183 18.17 -1.76 6.24
N VAL A 184 18.05 -2.97 5.70
CA VAL A 184 18.54 -3.31 4.35
C VAL A 184 17.41 -3.14 3.34
N VAL A 185 17.74 -2.64 2.15
CA VAL A 185 16.76 -2.49 1.06
C VAL A 185 16.34 -3.85 0.52
N ILE A 186 15.05 -4.08 0.49
CA ILE A 186 14.41 -5.28 -0.04
C ILE A 186 13.76 -4.90 -1.37
N PRO A 187 14.22 -5.44 -2.52
CA PRO A 187 13.63 -5.18 -3.82
C PRO A 187 12.31 -5.95 -4.02
N LEU A 188 11.53 -5.53 -5.01
CA LEU A 188 10.20 -6.10 -5.31
C LEU A 188 10.21 -7.62 -5.46
N ASP A 189 11.21 -8.18 -6.15
CA ASP A 189 11.33 -9.62 -6.42
C ASP A 189 11.63 -10.46 -5.16
N ARG A 190 12.01 -9.82 -4.05
CA ARG A 190 12.17 -10.46 -2.73
C ARG A 190 10.93 -10.28 -1.85
N MET A 191 10.01 -9.38 -2.20
CA MET A 191 8.74 -9.17 -1.48
C MET A 191 7.58 -9.91 -2.15
N ALA A 192 7.51 -9.91 -3.47
CA ALA A 192 6.55 -10.66 -4.28
C ALA A 192 7.33 -11.47 -5.33
N MET A 193 7.55 -12.75 -5.05
CA MET A 193 8.51 -13.62 -5.74
C MET A 193 7.93 -14.37 -6.94
N THR A 194 6.67 -14.14 -7.28
CA THR A 194 5.97 -14.84 -8.37
C THR A 194 5.00 -13.90 -9.07
N ASP A 195 4.72 -14.16 -10.35
CA ASP A 195 3.62 -13.54 -11.09
C ASP A 195 2.30 -14.33 -10.94
N GLU A 196 2.37 -15.57 -10.41
CA GLU A 196 1.19 -16.39 -10.08
C GLU A 196 0.56 -15.89 -8.77
N LEU A 197 0.00 -14.69 -8.86
CA LEU A 197 -0.67 -14.03 -7.75
C LEU A 197 -1.94 -13.32 -8.20
N CYS A 198 -2.83 -13.09 -7.25
CA CYS A 198 -3.97 -12.22 -7.44
C CYS A 198 -4.14 -11.28 -6.24
N VAL A 199 -4.65 -10.09 -6.52
CA VAL A 199 -5.02 -9.10 -5.49
C VAL A 199 -6.47 -8.75 -5.68
N SER A 200 -7.23 -8.77 -4.58
CA SER A 200 -8.63 -8.35 -4.53
C SER A 200 -8.73 -7.12 -3.63
N VAL A 201 -9.32 -6.04 -4.15
CA VAL A 201 -9.50 -4.77 -3.44
C VAL A 201 -10.98 -4.42 -3.49
N THR A 202 -11.66 -4.47 -2.35
CA THR A 202 -13.10 -4.20 -2.24
C THR A 202 -13.32 -2.89 -1.47
N GLY A 203 -14.15 -2.00 -2.00
CA GLY A 203 -14.46 -0.73 -1.36
C GLY A 203 -15.24 -0.92 -0.05
N ILE A 204 -14.79 -0.24 1.01
CA ILE A 204 -15.54 -0.06 2.26
C ILE A 204 -16.25 1.29 2.21
N THR A 205 -15.52 2.36 1.97
CA THR A 205 -16.07 3.69 1.71
C THR A 205 -15.84 4.06 0.25
N LYS A 206 -16.70 4.91 -0.31
CA LYS A 206 -16.54 5.38 -1.69
C LYS A 206 -15.19 6.09 -1.85
N GLY A 207 -14.46 5.76 -2.93
CA GLY A 207 -13.14 6.29 -3.18
C GLY A 207 -12.82 6.47 -4.66
N ASP A 208 -11.57 6.85 -4.93
CA ASP A 208 -11.07 7.05 -6.30
C ASP A 208 -10.83 5.71 -7.02
N LEU A 209 -10.61 4.65 -6.24
CA LEU A 209 -10.29 3.33 -6.76
C LEU A 209 -11.54 2.49 -7.03
N VAL A 210 -12.44 2.41 -6.05
CA VAL A 210 -13.69 1.62 -6.07
C VAL A 210 -14.79 2.33 -5.31
N ASP A 211 -16.04 2.04 -5.67
CA ASP A 211 -17.20 2.46 -4.90
C ASP A 211 -17.27 1.69 -3.57
N GLY A 212 -17.74 2.39 -2.53
CA GLY A 212 -17.94 1.80 -1.20
C GLY A 212 -19.19 0.92 -1.12
N VAL A 213 -19.35 0.28 0.03
CA VAL A 213 -20.56 -0.50 0.34
C VAL A 213 -21.78 0.41 0.39
N THR A 214 -22.83 0.07 -0.32
CA THR A 214 -24.14 0.71 -0.21
C THR A 214 -25.20 -0.31 0.18
N ILE A 215 -26.11 0.08 1.09
CA ILE A 215 -27.18 -0.79 1.56
C ILE A 215 -28.51 -0.12 1.24
N ASN A 216 -29.42 -0.87 0.58
CA ASN A 216 -30.77 -0.43 0.26
C ASN A 216 -31.76 -1.56 0.56
N GLY A 217 -32.45 -1.46 1.69
CA GLY A 217 -33.31 -2.53 2.20
C GLY A 217 -32.54 -3.84 2.39
N ASN A 218 -32.98 -4.90 1.74
CA ASN A 218 -32.33 -6.21 1.82
C ASN A 218 -31.18 -6.43 0.83
N LEU A 219 -30.74 -5.40 0.13
CA LEU A 219 -29.66 -5.48 -0.85
C LEU A 219 -28.46 -4.68 -0.37
N ALA A 220 -27.27 -5.28 -0.44
CA ALA A 220 -26.02 -4.56 -0.36
C ALA A 220 -25.28 -4.66 -1.70
N HIS A 221 -24.63 -3.58 -2.10
CA HIS A 221 -23.80 -3.52 -3.30
C HIS A 221 -22.36 -3.25 -2.90
N THR A 222 -21.44 -3.93 -3.55
CA THR A 222 -19.99 -3.75 -3.38
C THR A 222 -19.32 -3.72 -4.74
N GLU A 223 -18.26 -2.90 -4.87
CA GLU A 223 -17.36 -2.92 -6.01
C GLU A 223 -16.01 -3.49 -5.59
N THR A 224 -15.46 -4.36 -6.43
CA THR A 224 -14.17 -5.02 -6.21
C THR A 224 -13.30 -4.91 -7.45
N LEU A 225 -12.04 -4.51 -7.28
CA LEU A 225 -11.00 -4.74 -8.27
C LEU A 225 -10.34 -6.09 -8.01
N LEU A 226 -10.34 -6.94 -9.03
CA LEU A 226 -9.56 -8.17 -9.04
C LEU A 226 -8.41 -8.01 -10.04
N ILE A 227 -7.19 -8.00 -9.51
CA ILE A 227 -5.95 -7.84 -10.28
C ILE A 227 -5.24 -9.19 -10.33
N ARG A 228 -4.93 -9.69 -11.52
CA ARG A 228 -4.23 -10.95 -11.70
C ARG A 228 -2.84 -10.73 -12.30
N GLY A 229 -1.80 -11.15 -11.58
CA GLY A 229 -0.41 -10.92 -11.96
C GLY A 229 -0.01 -11.64 -13.24
N HIS A 230 -0.28 -12.95 -13.36
CA HIS A 230 0.10 -13.75 -14.53
C HIS A 230 -0.45 -13.19 -15.86
N SER A 231 -1.74 -12.84 -15.88
CA SER A 231 -2.38 -12.31 -17.10
C SER A 231 -2.35 -10.79 -17.20
N ARG A 232 -1.84 -10.10 -16.18
CA ARG A 232 -1.82 -8.63 -16.05
C ARG A 232 -3.19 -8.01 -16.35
N THR A 233 -4.24 -8.63 -15.78
CA THR A 233 -5.61 -8.27 -16.05
C THR A 233 -6.23 -7.62 -14.82
N ILE A 234 -6.90 -6.49 -15.01
CA ILE A 234 -7.71 -5.81 -14.01
C ILE A 234 -9.18 -6.06 -14.36
N ARG A 235 -9.97 -6.51 -13.39
CA ARG A 235 -11.42 -6.66 -13.51
C ARG A 235 -12.09 -5.81 -12.47
N ARG A 236 -13.14 -5.07 -12.86
CA ARG A 236 -14.11 -4.46 -11.95
C ARG A 236 -15.29 -5.41 -11.82
N ILE A 237 -15.67 -5.71 -10.60
CA ILE A 237 -16.74 -6.66 -10.27
C ILE A 237 -17.73 -5.92 -9.38
N ASP A 238 -18.91 -5.66 -9.93
CA ASP A 238 -20.06 -5.17 -9.19
C ASP A 238 -20.84 -6.35 -8.64
N SER A 239 -21.04 -6.39 -7.34
CA SER A 239 -21.73 -7.49 -6.66
C SER A 239 -22.96 -7.00 -5.92
N THR A 240 -24.07 -7.72 -6.09
CA THR A 240 -25.29 -7.51 -5.32
C THR A 240 -25.46 -8.67 -4.33
N HIS A 241 -25.57 -8.33 -3.07
CA HIS A 241 -25.73 -9.28 -1.98
C HIS A 241 -27.15 -9.22 -1.44
N PHE A 242 -27.84 -10.40 -1.40
CA PHE A 242 -29.15 -10.52 -0.79
C PHE A 242 -28.99 -10.78 0.71
N LEU A 243 -29.15 -9.75 1.55
CA LEU A 243 -28.89 -9.81 2.99
C LEU A 243 -29.77 -10.82 3.72
N ASN A 244 -31.06 -10.90 3.34
CA ASN A 244 -32.03 -11.86 3.89
C ASN A 244 -31.73 -13.34 3.57
N ARG A 245 -30.76 -13.61 2.68
CA ARG A 245 -30.27 -14.96 2.33
C ARG A 245 -28.94 -15.31 2.99
N ARG A 246 -28.42 -14.45 3.84
CA ARG A 246 -27.18 -14.65 4.61
C ARG A 246 -27.48 -15.40 5.91
N SER A 247 -26.42 -15.86 6.58
CA SER A 247 -26.60 -16.52 7.88
C SER A 247 -27.27 -15.57 8.91
N PRO A 248 -28.01 -16.10 9.89
CA PRO A 248 -28.65 -15.27 10.92
C PRO A 248 -27.69 -14.33 11.63
N GLU A 249 -26.43 -14.76 11.87
CA GLU A 249 -25.40 -13.96 12.53
C GLU A 249 -25.03 -12.73 11.67
N LEU A 250 -24.87 -12.91 10.35
CA LEU A 250 -24.61 -11.81 9.43
C LEU A 250 -25.80 -10.87 9.28
N GLN A 251 -27.02 -11.39 9.30
CA GLN A 251 -28.22 -10.57 9.27
C GLN A 251 -28.31 -9.64 10.50
N GLN A 252 -27.97 -10.14 11.70
CA GLN A 252 -27.97 -9.35 12.93
C GLN A 252 -26.90 -8.24 12.95
N LEU A 253 -25.82 -8.38 12.17
CA LEU A 253 -24.75 -7.38 12.10
C LEU A 253 -25.05 -6.26 11.09
N VAL A 254 -25.93 -6.50 10.12
CA VAL A 254 -26.14 -5.61 8.97
C VAL A 254 -27.55 -5.01 8.93
N LEU A 255 -28.54 -5.67 9.53
CA LEU A 255 -29.95 -5.26 9.64
C LEU A 255 -30.29 -4.86 11.09
#